data_39d347deeb57c155b0c1f8535593e6e9
#
_entry.id   39d347deeb57c155b0c1f8535593e6e9
#
_cell.length_a   1.000
_cell.length_b   1.000
_cell.length_c   1.000
_cell.angle_alpha   90.00
_cell.angle_beta   90.00
_cell.angle_gamma   90.00
#
_symmetry.space_group_name_H-M   'P 1'
#
loop_
_entity.id
_entity.type
_entity.pdbx_description
1 polymer ?
#
loop_
_entity_poly.entity_id
_entity_poly.type
_entity_poly.pdbx_seq_one_letter_code
_entity_poly.pdbx_strand_id
1 'polypeptide(L)'
;IPLHGEEGFAGMRKAGALTAEVLDLLVPMVEPGVPTAKLDRFVYEFARDNGATPATLNYRGYRYSTCTSINHVVCHGMPSEKPLREGDIVNIDVTLIVDGWHGDSSRMYPVGEISRKAERLIEITYESLRLGIEATRPGNTTGDIGAAIQRYAEGERASVVRDFVGHGLGRLFHDEPNIMHFGNPGTGVELKPGMI
;
A
#
# COMPACT_ATOMS: atom_id res chain seq x y z
N ILE A 1 9.57 17.11 -9.40
CA ILE A 1 9.59 15.62 -9.29
C ILE A 1 11.01 15.18 -9.65
N PRO A 2 11.74 14.55 -8.73
CA PRO A 2 13.08 14.06 -9.00
C PRO A 2 13.07 12.91 -10.01
N LEU A 3 14.14 12.83 -10.79
CA LEU A 3 14.42 11.67 -11.66
C LEU A 3 15.63 10.93 -11.08
N HIS A 4 15.42 9.68 -10.75
CA HIS A 4 16.43 8.81 -10.14
C HIS A 4 17.14 7.97 -11.19
N GLY A 5 18.38 7.59 -10.90
CA GLY A 5 19.19 6.67 -11.69
C GLY A 5 19.36 5.33 -10.98
N GLU A 6 20.37 4.56 -11.40
CA GLU A 6 20.63 3.19 -10.92
C GLU A 6 20.76 3.07 -9.40
N GLU A 7 21.35 4.05 -8.72
CA GLU A 7 21.44 4.06 -7.25
C GLU A 7 20.04 4.10 -6.62
N GLY A 8 19.16 4.98 -7.13
CA GLY A 8 17.78 5.08 -6.66
C GLY A 8 17.01 3.80 -6.92
N PHE A 9 17.14 3.23 -8.11
CA PHE A 9 16.47 1.97 -8.44
C PHE A 9 16.95 0.80 -7.58
N ALA A 10 18.24 0.72 -7.29
CA ALA A 10 18.80 -0.30 -6.41
C ALA A 10 18.27 -0.13 -4.97
N GLY A 11 18.25 1.11 -4.46
CA GLY A 11 17.70 1.42 -3.14
C GLY A 11 16.22 1.07 -3.02
N MET A 12 15.42 1.46 -4.01
CA MET A 12 13.99 1.15 -4.03
C MET A 12 13.70 -0.35 -4.14
N ARG A 13 14.46 -1.08 -4.96
CA ARG A 13 14.33 -2.55 -5.04
C ARG A 13 14.63 -3.21 -3.70
N LYS A 14 15.65 -2.75 -2.98
CA LYS A 14 16.00 -3.27 -1.66
C LYS A 14 14.90 -2.99 -0.63
N ALA A 15 14.45 -1.76 -0.55
CA ALA A 15 13.39 -1.37 0.39
C ALA A 15 12.06 -2.06 0.06
N GLY A 16 11.67 -2.06 -1.22
CA GLY A 16 10.43 -2.71 -1.67
C GLY A 16 10.45 -4.22 -1.47
N ALA A 17 11.58 -4.90 -1.73
CA ALA A 17 11.71 -6.33 -1.50
C ALA A 17 11.53 -6.68 -0.01
N LEU A 18 12.13 -5.92 0.90
CA LEU A 18 12.00 -6.15 2.34
C LEU A 18 10.55 -5.89 2.81
N THR A 19 9.90 -4.86 2.27
CA THR A 19 8.49 -4.57 2.55
C THR A 19 7.57 -5.69 2.05
N ALA A 20 7.82 -6.21 0.85
CA ALA A 20 7.06 -7.34 0.31
C ALA A 20 7.25 -8.61 1.15
N GLU A 21 8.48 -8.88 1.58
CA GLU A 21 8.81 -10.03 2.43
C GLU A 21 8.02 -10.02 3.74
N VAL A 22 7.99 -8.91 4.46
CA VAL A 22 7.23 -8.85 5.73
C VAL A 22 5.73 -9.00 5.51
N LEU A 23 5.18 -8.49 4.39
CA LEU A 23 3.78 -8.71 4.05
C LEU A 23 3.48 -10.19 3.76
N ASP A 24 4.40 -10.92 3.14
CA ASP A 24 4.27 -12.36 2.95
C ASP A 24 4.34 -13.14 4.28
N LEU A 25 5.24 -12.75 5.17
CA LEU A 25 5.38 -13.36 6.50
C LEU A 25 4.15 -13.14 7.40
N LEU A 26 3.38 -12.08 7.16
CA LEU A 26 2.14 -11.82 7.89
C LEU A 26 1.00 -12.78 7.48
N VAL A 27 1.03 -13.40 6.29
CA VAL A 27 -0.05 -14.28 5.81
C VAL A 27 -0.47 -15.34 6.81
N PRO A 28 0.45 -16.18 7.34
CA PRO A 28 0.07 -17.21 8.31
C PRO A 28 -0.25 -16.65 9.71
N MET A 29 -0.04 -15.37 9.95
CA MET A 29 -0.27 -14.75 11.26
C MET A 29 -1.64 -14.07 11.36
N VAL A 30 -2.28 -13.78 10.21
CA VAL A 30 -3.59 -13.13 10.18
C VAL A 30 -4.69 -14.18 10.33
N GLU A 31 -5.06 -14.42 11.57
CA GLU A 31 -6.04 -15.43 11.96
C GLU A 31 -7.09 -14.86 12.94
N PRO A 32 -8.26 -15.49 13.04
CA PRO A 32 -9.24 -15.12 14.07
C PRO A 32 -8.62 -15.20 15.47
N GLY A 33 -8.89 -14.20 16.29
CA GLY A 33 -8.37 -14.13 17.67
C GLY A 33 -7.03 -13.39 17.81
N VAL A 34 -6.33 -13.10 16.72
CA VAL A 34 -5.06 -12.37 16.74
C VAL A 34 -5.35 -10.85 16.79
N PRO A 35 -4.79 -10.11 17.75
CA PRO A 35 -4.90 -8.65 17.77
C PRO A 35 -3.94 -8.00 16.75
N THR A 36 -4.38 -6.92 16.12
CA THR A 36 -3.54 -6.19 15.15
C THR A 36 -2.30 -5.58 15.78
N ALA A 37 -2.31 -5.30 17.08
CA ALA A 37 -1.12 -4.88 17.84
C ALA A 37 0.00 -5.94 17.84
N LYS A 38 -0.35 -7.23 17.78
CA LYS A 38 0.65 -8.32 17.66
C LYS A 38 1.30 -8.32 16.27
N LEU A 39 0.51 -8.06 15.22
CA LEU A 39 1.00 -7.96 13.84
C LEU A 39 1.93 -6.73 13.69
N ASP A 40 1.53 -5.60 14.25
CA ASP A 40 2.35 -4.38 14.28
C ASP A 40 3.70 -4.60 14.97
N ARG A 41 3.69 -5.26 16.13
CA ARG A 41 4.91 -5.60 16.86
C ARG A 41 5.83 -6.50 16.05
N PHE A 42 5.27 -7.48 15.36
CA PHE A 42 6.04 -8.36 14.47
C PHE A 42 6.75 -7.56 13.36
N VAL A 43 6.04 -6.64 12.70
CA VAL A 43 6.63 -5.78 11.67
C VAL A 43 7.74 -4.90 12.24
N TYR A 44 7.56 -4.35 13.44
CA TYR A 44 8.60 -3.57 14.12
C TYR A 44 9.86 -4.40 14.38
N GLU A 45 9.70 -5.61 14.93
CA GLU A 45 10.81 -6.51 15.24
C GLU A 45 11.53 -6.96 13.97
N PHE A 46 10.77 -7.35 12.95
CA PHE A 46 11.30 -7.70 11.63
C PHE A 46 12.12 -6.57 11.02
N ALA A 47 11.59 -5.35 11.02
CA ALA A 47 12.29 -4.18 10.48
C ALA A 47 13.63 -3.96 11.20
N ARG A 48 13.62 -3.94 12.53
CA ARG A 48 14.82 -3.77 13.35
C ARG A 48 15.86 -4.85 13.07
N ASP A 49 15.46 -6.11 13.00
CA ASP A 49 16.36 -7.25 12.82
C ASP A 49 16.98 -7.28 11.40
N ASN A 50 16.35 -6.60 10.44
CA ASN A 50 16.84 -6.41 9.07
C ASN A 50 17.48 -5.04 8.82
N GLY A 51 17.78 -4.26 9.85
CA GLY A 51 18.43 -2.96 9.71
C GLY A 51 17.55 -1.89 9.04
N ALA A 52 16.24 -2.08 9.08
CA ALA A 52 15.25 -1.14 8.57
C ALA A 52 14.54 -0.38 9.69
N THR A 53 13.84 0.68 9.33
CA THR A 53 12.99 1.45 10.25
C THR A 53 11.60 1.59 9.67
N PRO A 54 10.51 1.31 10.43
CA PRO A 54 9.16 1.62 9.99
C PRO A 54 8.98 3.14 9.81
N ALA A 55 8.60 3.56 8.60
CA ALA A 55 8.48 4.98 8.27
C ALA A 55 7.30 5.66 8.99
N THR A 56 6.25 4.90 9.29
CA THR A 56 5.06 5.39 9.99
C THR A 56 5.32 5.74 11.44
N LEU A 57 6.28 5.05 12.09
CA LEU A 57 6.58 5.22 13.51
C LEU A 57 7.09 6.64 13.82
N ASN A 58 6.34 7.36 14.62
CA ASN A 58 6.56 8.78 14.96
C ASN A 58 6.35 9.78 13.78
N TYR A 59 5.89 9.31 12.62
CA TYR A 59 5.55 10.20 11.50
C TYR A 59 4.30 11.01 11.85
N ARG A 60 4.44 12.33 11.93
CA ARG A 60 3.36 13.28 12.30
C ARG A 60 2.57 12.89 13.56
N GLY A 61 3.24 12.24 14.52
CA GLY A 61 2.64 11.80 15.78
C GLY A 61 1.99 10.42 15.77
N TYR A 62 2.04 9.69 14.65
CA TYR A 62 1.59 8.30 14.58
C TYR A 62 2.54 7.38 15.37
N ARG A 63 1.99 6.45 16.16
CA ARG A 63 2.77 5.71 17.17
C ARG A 63 3.04 4.26 16.84
N TYR A 64 2.65 3.81 15.67
CA TYR A 64 2.71 2.41 15.26
C TYR A 64 3.59 2.23 14.02
N SER A 65 4.03 1.00 13.80
CA SER A 65 4.89 0.62 12.68
C SER A 65 4.11 0.32 11.40
N THR A 66 2.80 0.10 11.52
CA THR A 66 1.90 -0.25 10.43
C THR A 66 0.59 0.51 10.53
N CYS A 67 -0.15 0.60 9.42
CA CYS A 67 -1.58 0.88 9.49
C CYS A 67 -2.37 -0.42 9.31
N THR A 68 -3.38 -0.65 10.15
CA THR A 68 -4.24 -1.85 10.09
C THR A 68 -5.69 -1.44 10.00
N SER A 69 -6.26 -1.54 8.80
CA SER A 69 -7.59 -1.05 8.48
C SER A 69 -8.56 -2.21 8.29
N ILE A 70 -9.49 -2.39 9.25
CA ILE A 70 -10.40 -3.53 9.30
C ILE A 70 -11.75 -3.15 8.71
N ASN A 71 -12.27 -3.97 7.80
CA ASN A 71 -13.60 -3.86 7.20
C ASN A 71 -13.87 -2.49 6.57
N HIS A 72 -14.69 -1.64 7.24
CA HIS A 72 -15.11 -0.33 6.75
C HIS A 72 -14.08 0.79 6.94
N VAL A 73 -12.99 0.53 7.64
CA VAL A 73 -11.91 1.50 7.80
C VAL A 73 -11.16 1.60 6.48
N VAL A 74 -11.20 2.76 5.84
CA VAL A 74 -10.66 2.96 4.48
C VAL A 74 -9.15 2.84 4.45
N CYS A 75 -8.45 3.54 5.36
CA CYS A 75 -6.99 3.52 5.50
C CYS A 75 -6.60 4.09 6.87
N HIS A 76 -5.29 4.05 7.19
CA HIS A 76 -4.68 4.63 8.39
C HIS A 76 -5.28 4.12 9.71
N GLY A 77 -5.88 2.93 9.71
CA GLY A 77 -6.37 2.27 10.92
C GLY A 77 -5.21 2.01 11.89
N MET A 78 -5.46 2.27 13.17
CA MET A 78 -4.44 2.07 14.20
C MET A 78 -4.46 0.63 14.74
N PRO A 79 -3.31 -0.02 14.87
CA PRO A 79 -3.18 -1.29 15.57
C PRO A 79 -3.76 -1.23 16.99
N SER A 80 -4.41 -2.30 17.42
CA SER A 80 -5.07 -2.36 18.73
C SER A 80 -5.03 -3.78 19.31
N GLU A 81 -5.34 -3.89 20.60
CA GLU A 81 -5.46 -5.18 21.29
C GLU A 81 -6.78 -5.91 20.96
N LYS A 82 -7.67 -5.29 20.17
CA LYS A 82 -8.91 -5.93 19.73
C LYS A 82 -8.59 -7.08 18.77
N PRO A 83 -9.05 -8.30 19.08
CA PRO A 83 -8.79 -9.45 18.22
C PRO A 83 -9.56 -9.38 16.91
N LEU A 84 -8.92 -9.81 15.84
CA LEU A 84 -9.56 -10.08 14.56
C LEU A 84 -10.64 -11.16 14.71
N ARG A 85 -11.68 -11.09 13.92
CA ARG A 85 -12.80 -12.01 13.96
C ARG A 85 -12.91 -12.77 12.64
N GLU A 86 -13.42 -13.96 12.72
CA GLU A 86 -13.85 -14.73 11.55
C GLU A 86 -14.73 -13.85 10.62
N GLY A 87 -14.39 -13.84 9.35
CA GLY A 87 -15.11 -13.03 8.34
C GLY A 87 -14.64 -11.59 8.19
N ASP A 88 -13.70 -11.11 9.02
CA ASP A 88 -13.10 -9.80 8.83
C ASP A 88 -12.19 -9.81 7.58
N ILE A 89 -12.04 -8.66 6.97
CA ILE A 89 -10.96 -8.36 6.02
C ILE A 89 -10.11 -7.23 6.59
N VAL A 90 -8.79 -7.33 6.50
CA VAL A 90 -7.89 -6.31 7.02
C VAL A 90 -6.86 -5.91 5.98
N ASN A 91 -6.73 -4.62 5.74
CA ASN A 91 -5.58 -4.06 5.02
C ASN A 91 -4.46 -3.82 6.03
N ILE A 92 -3.27 -4.35 5.74
CA ILE A 92 -2.05 -4.04 6.49
C ILE A 92 -1.13 -3.30 5.54
N ASP A 93 -0.79 -2.09 5.93
CA ASP A 93 0.01 -1.13 5.18
C ASP A 93 1.34 -0.92 5.89
N VAL A 94 2.42 -1.17 5.18
CA VAL A 94 3.78 -1.18 5.70
C VAL A 94 4.68 -0.33 4.83
N THR A 95 5.36 0.62 5.46
CA THR A 95 6.44 1.38 4.82
C THR A 95 7.73 1.19 5.60
N LEU A 96 8.75 0.63 4.96
CA LEU A 96 10.08 0.44 5.56
C LEU A 96 11.11 1.36 4.93
N ILE A 97 11.95 1.95 5.79
CA ILE A 97 13.12 2.73 5.37
C ILE A 97 14.35 1.83 5.41
N VAL A 98 15.01 1.66 4.27
CA VAL A 98 16.25 0.89 4.14
C VAL A 98 17.29 1.78 3.47
N ASP A 99 18.40 2.06 4.13
CA ASP A 99 19.46 2.94 3.62
C ASP A 99 18.94 4.33 3.17
N GLY A 100 17.87 4.80 3.83
CA GLY A 100 17.21 6.07 3.53
C GLY A 100 16.23 6.03 2.34
N TRP A 101 15.95 4.86 1.76
CA TRP A 101 14.93 4.65 0.74
C TRP A 101 13.68 4.03 1.34
N HIS A 102 12.51 4.49 0.92
CA HIS A 102 11.21 4.00 1.41
C HIS A 102 10.66 2.94 0.48
N GLY A 103 10.32 1.78 1.03
CA GLY A 103 9.50 0.77 0.36
C GLY A 103 8.12 0.79 0.98
N ASP A 104 7.10 1.08 0.21
CA ASP A 104 5.73 1.30 0.68
C ASP A 104 4.78 0.36 -0.07
N SER A 105 4.04 -0.44 0.67
CA SER A 105 3.07 -1.36 0.09
C SER A 105 2.05 -1.79 1.11
N SER A 106 0.84 -2.08 0.64
CA SER A 106 -0.21 -2.65 1.47
C SER A 106 -0.79 -3.91 0.85
N ARG A 107 -1.39 -4.75 1.70
CA ARG A 107 -2.04 -5.98 1.29
C ARG A 107 -3.33 -6.22 2.05
N MET A 108 -4.32 -6.78 1.35
CA MET A 108 -5.55 -7.26 1.97
C MET A 108 -5.37 -8.71 2.44
N TYR A 109 -5.84 -8.98 3.65
CA TYR A 109 -5.85 -10.32 4.25
C TYR A 109 -7.27 -10.70 4.65
N PRO A 110 -7.78 -11.84 4.19
CA PRO A 110 -8.99 -12.43 4.73
C PRO A 110 -8.69 -13.04 6.11
N VAL A 111 -9.62 -12.93 7.04
CA VAL A 111 -9.52 -13.52 8.38
C VAL A 111 -10.48 -14.72 8.45
N GLY A 112 -9.94 -15.92 8.30
CA GLY A 112 -10.75 -17.12 8.15
C GLY A 112 -11.62 -17.11 6.90
N GLU A 113 -12.84 -17.64 6.99
CA GLU A 113 -13.79 -17.62 5.87
C GLU A 113 -14.50 -16.28 5.78
N ILE A 114 -14.34 -15.60 4.65
CA ILE A 114 -14.96 -14.31 4.38
C ILE A 114 -16.18 -14.44 3.47
N SER A 115 -17.04 -13.43 3.48
CA SER A 115 -18.20 -13.40 2.59
C SER A 115 -17.77 -13.22 1.13
N ARG A 116 -18.57 -13.76 0.19
CA ARG A 116 -18.37 -13.55 -1.26
C ARG A 116 -18.30 -12.08 -1.67
N LYS A 117 -19.01 -11.21 -0.95
CA LYS A 117 -18.94 -9.76 -1.20
C LYS A 117 -17.58 -9.18 -0.82
N ALA A 118 -17.01 -9.62 0.28
CA ALA A 118 -15.68 -9.20 0.72
C ALA A 118 -14.59 -9.75 -0.20
N GLU A 119 -14.67 -11.04 -0.57
CA GLU A 119 -13.77 -11.68 -1.53
C GLU A 119 -13.76 -10.92 -2.86
N ARG A 120 -14.94 -10.66 -3.43
CA ARG A 120 -15.06 -9.89 -4.67
C ARG A 120 -14.47 -8.48 -4.56
N LEU A 121 -14.62 -7.80 -3.43
CA LEU A 121 -14.02 -6.48 -3.21
C LEU A 121 -12.50 -6.54 -3.23
N ILE A 122 -11.91 -7.56 -2.60
CA ILE A 122 -10.45 -7.79 -2.63
C ILE A 122 -9.98 -8.03 -4.07
N GLU A 123 -10.68 -8.89 -4.81
CA GLU A 123 -10.35 -9.18 -6.22
C GLU A 123 -10.42 -7.93 -7.10
N ILE A 124 -11.51 -7.15 -6.99
CA ILE A 124 -11.67 -5.90 -7.75
C ILE A 124 -10.54 -4.93 -7.42
N THR A 125 -10.17 -4.79 -6.15
CA THR A 125 -9.12 -3.87 -5.72
C THR A 125 -7.75 -4.32 -6.23
N TYR A 126 -7.46 -5.61 -6.14
CA TYR A 126 -6.22 -6.18 -6.65
C TYR A 126 -6.08 -6.01 -8.16
N GLU A 127 -7.13 -6.31 -8.92
CA GLU A 127 -7.11 -6.11 -10.37
C GLU A 127 -7.01 -4.63 -10.75
N SER A 128 -7.67 -3.74 -10.01
CA SER A 128 -7.53 -2.29 -10.19
C SER A 128 -6.07 -1.84 -10.01
N LEU A 129 -5.38 -2.35 -8.97
CA LEU A 129 -3.96 -2.09 -8.74
C LEU A 129 -3.11 -2.58 -9.92
N ARG A 130 -3.32 -3.81 -10.38
CA ARG A 130 -2.59 -4.41 -11.50
C ARG A 130 -2.73 -3.56 -12.78
N LEU A 131 -3.94 -3.11 -13.09
CA LEU A 131 -4.21 -2.24 -14.23
C LEU A 131 -3.57 -0.84 -14.07
N GLY A 132 -3.54 -0.29 -12.85
CA GLY A 132 -2.84 0.94 -12.54
C GLY A 132 -1.32 0.81 -12.77
N ILE A 133 -0.73 -0.31 -12.33
CA ILE A 133 0.69 -0.62 -12.57
C ILE A 133 0.97 -0.75 -14.07
N GLU A 134 0.13 -1.42 -14.81
CA GLU A 134 0.28 -1.55 -16.28
C GLU A 134 0.18 -0.21 -17.01
N ALA A 135 -0.62 0.73 -16.50
CA ALA A 135 -0.72 2.08 -17.04
C ALA A 135 0.49 2.95 -16.67
N THR A 136 1.31 2.55 -15.69
CA THR A 136 2.50 3.27 -15.26
C THR A 136 3.65 3.03 -16.25
N ARG A 137 3.64 3.80 -17.34
CA ARG A 137 4.63 3.68 -18.42
C ARG A 137 5.13 5.07 -18.84
N PRO A 138 6.38 5.20 -19.28
CA PRO A 138 6.87 6.45 -19.85
C PRO A 138 5.98 6.95 -20.99
N GLY A 139 5.64 8.24 -20.97
CA GLY A 139 4.75 8.87 -21.93
C GLY A 139 3.26 8.83 -21.57
N ASN A 140 2.83 7.96 -20.66
CA ASN A 140 1.52 8.05 -20.04
C ASN A 140 1.51 9.17 -18.98
N THR A 141 0.35 9.45 -18.43
CA THR A 141 0.17 10.48 -17.40
C THR A 141 -0.41 9.89 -16.10
N THR A 142 -0.37 10.64 -15.02
CA THR A 142 -1.03 10.24 -13.77
C THR A 142 -2.53 10.05 -13.95
N GLY A 143 -3.15 10.79 -14.88
CA GLY A 143 -4.56 10.63 -15.25
C GLY A 143 -4.85 9.31 -15.99
N ASP A 144 -3.89 8.76 -16.72
CA ASP A 144 -4.03 7.45 -17.36
C ASP A 144 -4.08 6.34 -16.32
N ILE A 145 -3.28 6.43 -15.26
CA ILE A 145 -3.31 5.50 -14.11
C ILE A 145 -4.69 5.55 -13.45
N GLY A 146 -5.12 6.75 -13.06
CA GLY A 146 -6.41 6.95 -12.42
C GLY A 146 -7.59 6.48 -13.27
N ALA A 147 -7.57 6.77 -14.58
CA ALA A 147 -8.61 6.35 -15.50
C ALA A 147 -8.67 4.82 -15.68
N ALA A 148 -7.53 4.13 -15.70
CA ALA A 148 -7.47 2.67 -15.78
C ALA A 148 -8.12 2.03 -14.54
N ILE A 149 -7.75 2.49 -13.36
CA ILE A 149 -8.29 2.03 -12.07
C ILE A 149 -9.80 2.29 -12.01
N GLN A 150 -10.23 3.52 -12.24
CA GLN A 150 -11.62 3.94 -12.14
C GLN A 150 -12.52 3.17 -13.10
N ARG A 151 -12.11 3.04 -14.35
CA ARG A 151 -12.90 2.34 -15.39
C ARG A 151 -13.19 0.90 -15.00
N TYR A 152 -12.20 0.22 -14.47
CA TYR A 152 -12.37 -1.16 -14.06
C TYR A 152 -13.23 -1.26 -12.79
N ALA A 153 -12.89 -0.54 -11.74
CA ALA A 153 -13.60 -0.60 -10.47
C ALA A 153 -15.10 -0.23 -10.62
N GLU A 154 -15.41 0.86 -11.34
CA GLU A 154 -16.80 1.29 -11.59
C GLU A 154 -17.54 0.32 -12.54
N GLY A 155 -16.83 -0.28 -13.50
CA GLY A 155 -17.38 -1.36 -14.35
C GLY A 155 -17.80 -2.59 -13.54
N GLU A 156 -17.07 -2.90 -12.47
CA GLU A 156 -17.38 -3.95 -11.50
C GLU A 156 -18.40 -3.52 -10.42
N ARG A 157 -19.01 -2.34 -10.58
CA ARG A 157 -19.99 -1.74 -9.66
C ARG A 157 -19.44 -1.40 -8.27
N ALA A 158 -18.14 -1.17 -8.17
CA ALA A 158 -17.50 -0.55 -7.02
C ALA A 158 -17.40 0.96 -7.22
N SER A 159 -17.04 1.70 -6.19
CA SER A 159 -16.73 3.13 -6.27
C SER A 159 -15.29 3.39 -5.83
N VAL A 160 -14.67 4.38 -6.45
CA VAL A 160 -13.30 4.77 -6.10
C VAL A 160 -13.33 5.84 -5.01
N VAL A 161 -12.55 5.63 -3.96
CA VAL A 161 -12.34 6.63 -2.90
C VAL A 161 -11.60 7.84 -3.48
N ARG A 162 -12.08 9.05 -3.18
CA ARG A 162 -11.57 10.29 -3.78
C ARG A 162 -10.78 11.17 -2.81
N ASP A 163 -10.86 10.86 -1.52
CA ASP A 163 -10.25 11.67 -0.44
C ASP A 163 -8.80 11.25 -0.14
N PHE A 164 -8.38 10.10 -0.65
CA PHE A 164 -7.03 9.56 -0.50
C PHE A 164 -6.44 9.23 -1.86
N VAL A 165 -5.14 9.31 -1.96
CA VAL A 165 -4.39 9.18 -3.22
C VAL A 165 -3.11 8.38 -3.00
N GLY A 166 -2.55 7.80 -4.06
CA GLY A 166 -1.18 7.37 -4.09
C GLY A 166 -0.24 8.57 -4.25
N HIS A 167 1.04 8.34 -4.14
CA HIS A 167 2.03 9.40 -4.15
C HIS A 167 3.40 8.92 -4.66
N GLY A 168 4.23 9.87 -5.08
CA GLY A 168 5.64 9.63 -5.31
C GLY A 168 6.34 9.21 -4.00
N LEU A 169 7.43 8.50 -4.15
CA LEU A 169 8.17 7.85 -3.07
C LEU A 169 9.67 7.98 -3.33
N GLY A 170 10.50 7.55 -2.40
CA GLY A 170 11.94 7.52 -2.59
C GLY A 170 12.69 7.86 -1.32
N ARG A 171 13.43 8.97 -1.31
CA ARG A 171 14.09 9.51 -0.12
C ARG A 171 13.10 10.19 0.84
N LEU A 172 11.94 10.59 0.35
CA LEU A 172 10.83 11.09 1.15
C LEU A 172 9.74 10.04 1.22
N PHE A 173 9.03 10.00 2.36
CA PHE A 173 7.91 9.08 2.53
C PHE A 173 6.75 9.45 1.60
N HIS A 174 6.41 10.72 1.53
CA HIS A 174 5.40 11.25 0.60
C HIS A 174 6.06 12.32 -0.25
N ASP A 175 6.12 12.08 -1.55
CA ASP A 175 6.69 12.99 -2.54
C ASP A 175 5.69 13.19 -3.70
N GLU A 176 5.95 14.16 -4.55
CA GLU A 176 5.18 14.35 -5.78
C GLU A 176 5.54 13.29 -6.85
N PRO A 177 4.59 12.98 -7.73
CA PRO A 177 3.25 13.55 -7.83
C PRO A 177 2.21 12.81 -6.98
N ASN A 178 1.08 13.45 -6.71
CA ASN A 178 -0.10 12.74 -6.24
C ASN A 178 -0.67 11.86 -7.37
N ILE A 179 -0.99 10.63 -7.04
CA ILE A 179 -1.56 9.64 -7.97
C ILE A 179 -3.01 9.37 -7.59
N MET A 180 -3.92 10.04 -8.27
CA MET A 180 -5.36 9.80 -8.08
C MET A 180 -5.74 8.41 -8.60
N HIS A 181 -6.67 7.74 -7.92
CA HIS A 181 -7.24 6.47 -8.40
C HIS A 181 -8.44 6.68 -9.34
N PHE A 182 -8.62 7.89 -9.82
CA PHE A 182 -9.63 8.32 -10.79
C PHE A 182 -9.06 9.43 -11.67
N GLY A 183 -9.64 9.68 -12.81
CA GLY A 183 -9.20 10.77 -13.70
C GLY A 183 -9.58 10.56 -15.16
N ASN A 184 -9.06 11.46 -15.99
CA ASN A 184 -9.22 11.39 -17.43
C ASN A 184 -7.89 11.04 -18.11
N PRO A 185 -7.90 10.17 -19.12
CA PRO A 185 -6.71 9.85 -19.88
C PRO A 185 -6.00 11.12 -20.43
N GLY A 186 -4.68 11.10 -20.41
CA GLY A 186 -3.84 12.17 -20.93
C GLY A 186 -3.79 13.44 -20.07
N THR A 187 -4.34 13.40 -18.84
CA THR A 187 -4.31 14.54 -17.92
C THR A 187 -3.31 14.34 -16.77
N GLY A 188 -2.92 15.41 -16.13
CA GLY A 188 -1.99 15.39 -15.01
C GLY A 188 -0.52 15.40 -15.42
N VAL A 189 0.33 14.76 -14.65
CA VAL A 189 1.79 14.74 -14.84
C VAL A 189 2.19 13.65 -15.82
N GLU A 190 2.99 13.98 -16.84
CA GLU A 190 3.60 12.99 -17.73
C GLU A 190 4.64 12.15 -16.98
N LEU A 191 4.53 10.84 -17.11
CA LEU A 191 5.45 9.87 -16.51
C LEU A 191 6.74 9.80 -17.31
N LYS A 192 7.86 9.95 -16.64
CA LYS A 192 9.21 9.91 -17.24
C LYS A 192 10.04 8.81 -16.62
N PRO A 193 10.96 8.19 -17.39
CA PRO A 193 11.95 7.28 -16.82
C PRO A 193 12.71 7.94 -15.66
N GLY A 194 12.82 7.23 -14.53
CA GLY A 194 13.48 7.76 -13.34
C GLY A 194 12.53 8.33 -12.27
N MET A 195 11.26 8.50 -12.56
CA MET A 195 10.26 8.78 -11.51
C MET A 195 10.04 7.55 -10.64
N ILE A 196 9.86 7.77 -9.36
CA ILE A 196 9.56 6.74 -8.35
C ILE A 196 8.34 7.18 -7.56
#